data_5e68a5765455151cbd61f8d636bf23ba
#
_entry.id   5e68a5765455151cbd61f8d636bf23ba
#
_cell.length_a   1.000
_cell.length_b   1.000
_cell.length_c   1.000
_cell.angle_alpha   90.00
_cell.angle_beta   90.00
_cell.angle_gamma   90.00
#
_symmetry.space_group_name_H-M   'P 1'
#
loop_
_entity.id
_entity.type
_entity.pdbx_description
1 polymer ?
#
loop_
_entity_poly.entity_id
_entity_poly.type
_entity_poly.pdbx_seq_one_letter_code
_entity_poly.pdbx_strand_id
1 'polypeptide(L)'
;VTDQGRSTGAPGDIPGDISDPTTALQQLRSAIRDRPQQAELYVQLAQVLGQLQRWPAAIAALMQAGKLAPTAWRVWWLVAQGSEGLGDWVGAMRAYMRLLQANPNSANTCFEMARSLRALDREADAAACEQWQLSPDLVREFARVDRPFDWRSANELPGVTAHWLDPIAPYPSLQPARMVGPVHPHLHPDTAPQLPPLPRPGVVVIAQGRVQISQLGICCTTADHGVVAEVSGGIAALQAATNPPPVHPLPGTAALLSVRFRPNYWHWMVDCLPRLDWLRQARFDWAAIDWFVVDRLDYPFQRATLEQLGIDPNQVVCSDEFPHLQADRLLTLPPIGRCTPVADNTFTPQTRDFLRREFLPLAEAIAPADCPPRLYITRRQSVKHRRFLNEPEIWPLLQQRGFQVVDLDGLSLGHQAALFARAEAIVAPHGAGLTNLAYATPGAIVVELLPPRYVANFFWLAANCGGLEYWAVLGRETLPPLPPDDWIARTQTYRDDLEIDPDRLRETLDRAGL
;
A
#
# COMPACT_ATOMS: atom_id res chain seq x y z
N VAL A 1 -4.20 -21.79 -1.76
CA VAL A 1 -4.90 -22.79 -0.95
C VAL A 1 -6.38 -22.59 -1.16
N THR A 2 -7.00 -23.60 -1.67
CA THR A 2 -8.39 -23.74 -2.09
C THR A 2 -9.34 -23.48 -0.93
N ASP A 3 -10.22 -22.49 -1.11
CA ASP A 3 -11.37 -22.27 -0.25
C ASP A 3 -12.51 -23.20 -0.66
N GLN A 4 -12.72 -24.25 0.12
CA GLN A 4 -13.95 -25.04 0.10
C GLN A 4 -14.79 -24.64 1.30
N GLY A 5 -15.50 -23.52 1.17
CA GLY A 5 -16.57 -23.13 2.10
C GLY A 5 -17.84 -23.95 1.84
N ARG A 6 -18.16 -24.84 2.73
CA ARG A 6 -19.41 -25.61 2.75
C ARG A 6 -20.62 -24.68 2.78
N SER A 7 -21.48 -24.83 1.79
CA SER A 7 -22.85 -24.34 1.84
C SER A 7 -23.64 -25.14 2.85
N THR A 8 -23.99 -24.55 3.97
CA THR A 8 -25.12 -25.05 4.78
C THR A 8 -26.35 -24.27 4.33
N GLY A 9 -27.26 -24.95 3.67
CA GLY A 9 -28.54 -24.39 3.25
C GLY A 9 -29.31 -23.87 4.44
N ALA A 10 -29.70 -22.59 4.39
CA ALA A 10 -30.68 -22.01 5.29
C ALA A 10 -32.08 -22.24 4.71
N PRO A 11 -33.07 -22.65 5.51
CA PRO A 11 -34.43 -22.81 5.05
C PRO A 11 -35.12 -21.45 4.95
N GLY A 12 -35.50 -21.02 3.75
CA GLY A 12 -36.35 -19.85 3.56
C GLY A 12 -36.05 -19.01 2.32
N ASP A 13 -35.64 -19.60 1.22
CA ASP A 13 -35.58 -18.92 -0.07
C ASP A 13 -37.00 -18.51 -0.51
N ILE A 14 -37.23 -17.21 -0.58
CA ILE A 14 -38.32 -16.65 -1.40
C ILE A 14 -37.83 -16.79 -2.85
N PRO A 15 -38.62 -17.35 -3.78
CA PRO A 15 -38.16 -17.66 -5.13
C PRO A 15 -37.64 -16.42 -5.86
N GLY A 16 -36.50 -16.55 -6.54
CA GLY A 16 -35.75 -15.50 -7.20
C GLY A 16 -36.34 -15.01 -8.53
N ASP A 17 -37.63 -14.91 -8.68
CA ASP A 17 -38.26 -14.22 -9.82
C ASP A 17 -39.38 -13.30 -9.31
N ILE A 18 -39.05 -12.04 -9.07
CA ILE A 18 -40.01 -11.02 -8.64
C ILE A 18 -40.72 -10.49 -9.90
N SER A 19 -41.69 -11.27 -10.38
CA SER A 19 -42.49 -10.89 -11.54
C SER A 19 -43.47 -9.72 -11.29
N ASP A 20 -43.80 -9.43 -10.00
CA ASP A 20 -44.58 -8.27 -9.59
C ASP A 20 -44.02 -7.64 -8.31
N PRO A 21 -43.33 -6.47 -8.41
CA PRO A 21 -42.78 -5.78 -7.26
C PRO A 21 -43.84 -5.37 -6.21
N THR A 22 -45.08 -5.20 -6.59
CA THR A 22 -46.15 -4.78 -5.65
C THR A 22 -46.56 -5.93 -4.75
N THR A 23 -46.70 -7.11 -5.29
CA THR A 23 -46.98 -8.34 -4.54
C THR A 23 -45.80 -8.71 -3.62
N ALA A 24 -44.56 -8.63 -4.12
CA ALA A 24 -43.37 -8.84 -3.33
C ALA A 24 -43.28 -7.87 -2.14
N LEU A 25 -43.64 -6.62 -2.33
CA LEU A 25 -43.65 -5.61 -1.25
C LEU A 25 -44.63 -6.01 -0.12
N GLN A 26 -45.80 -6.53 -0.46
CA GLN A 26 -46.80 -6.97 0.55
C GLN A 26 -46.30 -8.22 1.31
N GLN A 27 -45.72 -9.18 0.61
CA GLN A 27 -45.17 -10.40 1.20
C GLN A 27 -44.00 -10.07 2.16
N LEU A 28 -43.07 -9.20 1.74
CA LEU A 28 -41.95 -8.80 2.57
C LEU A 28 -42.40 -8.03 3.82
N ARG A 29 -43.42 -7.16 3.71
CA ARG A 29 -43.99 -6.47 4.87
C ARG A 29 -44.63 -7.44 5.85
N SER A 30 -45.25 -8.51 5.38
CA SER A 30 -45.77 -9.57 6.26
C SER A 30 -44.63 -10.33 6.92
N ALA A 31 -43.64 -10.79 6.14
CA ALA A 31 -42.48 -11.51 6.66
C ALA A 31 -41.69 -10.70 7.70
N ILE A 32 -41.57 -9.38 7.52
CA ILE A 32 -40.92 -8.49 8.50
C ILE A 32 -41.73 -8.38 9.79
N ARG A 33 -43.06 -8.35 9.72
CA ARG A 33 -43.91 -8.37 10.93
C ARG A 33 -43.70 -9.63 11.75
N ASP A 34 -43.54 -10.77 11.07
CA ASP A 34 -43.36 -12.06 11.72
C ASP A 34 -41.91 -12.24 12.24
N ARG A 35 -40.93 -11.65 11.55
CA ARG A 35 -39.50 -11.79 11.82
C ARG A 35 -38.76 -10.44 11.78
N PRO A 36 -39.06 -9.49 12.70
CA PRO A 36 -38.54 -8.12 12.62
C PRO A 36 -37.04 -7.97 12.88
N GLN A 37 -36.38 -9.00 13.39
CA GLN A 37 -34.93 -9.01 13.67
C GLN A 37 -34.09 -9.59 12.54
N GLN A 38 -34.69 -10.01 11.42
CA GLN A 38 -33.98 -10.60 10.30
C GLN A 38 -33.54 -9.51 9.31
N ALA A 39 -32.24 -9.13 9.33
CA ALA A 39 -31.69 -8.06 8.51
C ALA A 39 -31.91 -8.27 7.00
N GLU A 40 -31.82 -9.51 6.53
CA GLU A 40 -31.97 -9.87 5.12
C GLU A 40 -33.32 -9.47 4.54
N LEU A 41 -34.40 -9.57 5.31
CA LEU A 41 -35.73 -9.14 4.87
C LEU A 41 -35.80 -7.64 4.56
N TYR A 42 -35.06 -6.84 5.30
CA TYR A 42 -34.97 -5.38 5.05
C TYR A 42 -34.12 -5.07 3.83
N VAL A 43 -33.10 -5.87 3.55
CA VAL A 43 -32.30 -5.76 2.30
C VAL A 43 -33.18 -6.08 1.09
N GLN A 44 -33.94 -7.18 1.14
CA GLN A 44 -34.86 -7.53 0.08
C GLN A 44 -35.97 -6.48 -0.10
N LEU A 45 -36.50 -5.94 1.01
CA LEU A 45 -37.47 -4.84 0.96
C LEU A 45 -36.88 -3.61 0.25
N ALA A 46 -35.64 -3.28 0.54
CA ALA A 46 -34.97 -2.15 -0.09
C ALA A 46 -34.77 -2.36 -1.60
N GLN A 47 -34.45 -3.57 -2.03
CA GLN A 47 -34.31 -3.90 -3.45
C GLN A 47 -35.63 -3.71 -4.19
N VAL A 48 -36.74 -4.22 -3.64
CA VAL A 48 -38.10 -4.04 -4.21
C VAL A 48 -38.49 -2.58 -4.24
N LEU A 49 -38.22 -1.82 -3.16
CA LEU A 49 -38.51 -0.39 -3.11
C LEU A 49 -37.67 0.39 -4.14
N GLY A 50 -36.43 0.00 -4.38
CA GLY A 50 -35.56 0.54 -5.42
C GLY A 50 -36.13 0.31 -6.83
N GLN A 51 -36.60 -0.89 -7.14
CA GLN A 51 -37.31 -1.20 -8.39
C GLN A 51 -38.55 -0.33 -8.60
N LEU A 52 -39.25 -0.01 -7.51
CA LEU A 52 -40.40 0.90 -7.50
C LEU A 52 -40.00 2.38 -7.48
N GLN A 53 -38.73 2.71 -7.59
CA GLN A 53 -38.16 4.07 -7.51
C GLN A 53 -38.48 4.80 -6.20
N ARG A 54 -38.79 4.08 -5.12
CA ARG A 54 -39.08 4.62 -3.80
C ARG A 54 -37.80 4.72 -2.94
N TRP A 55 -36.81 5.47 -3.44
CA TRP A 55 -35.46 5.52 -2.89
C TRP A 55 -35.37 5.91 -1.40
N PRO A 56 -36.13 6.94 -0.89
CA PRO A 56 -36.07 7.26 0.54
C PRO A 56 -36.52 6.10 1.43
N ALA A 57 -37.55 5.36 1.02
CA ALA A 57 -38.02 4.17 1.74
C ALA A 57 -37.04 3.00 1.65
N ALA A 58 -36.38 2.83 0.49
CA ALA A 58 -35.34 1.82 0.31
C ALA A 58 -34.16 2.08 1.26
N ILE A 59 -33.69 3.31 1.34
CA ILE A 59 -32.62 3.70 2.27
C ILE A 59 -33.02 3.47 3.72
N ALA A 60 -34.26 3.84 4.10
CA ALA A 60 -34.75 3.60 5.46
C ALA A 60 -34.75 2.09 5.81
N ALA A 61 -35.13 1.23 4.86
CA ALA A 61 -35.06 -0.21 5.03
C ALA A 61 -33.61 -0.71 5.18
N LEU A 62 -32.68 -0.23 4.33
CA LEU A 62 -31.26 -0.56 4.44
C LEU A 62 -30.66 -0.09 5.78
N MET A 63 -31.02 1.09 6.23
CA MET A 63 -30.57 1.59 7.56
C MET A 63 -31.06 0.68 8.69
N GLN A 64 -32.26 0.14 8.58
CA GLN A 64 -32.77 -0.82 9.56
C GLN A 64 -32.00 -2.15 9.48
N ALA A 65 -31.71 -2.64 8.27
CA ALA A 65 -30.84 -3.81 8.08
C ALA A 65 -29.45 -3.58 8.70
N GLY A 66 -28.84 -2.42 8.50
CA GLY A 66 -27.55 -2.07 9.07
C GLY A 66 -27.54 -1.95 10.60
N LYS A 67 -28.66 -1.57 11.22
CA LYS A 67 -28.80 -1.59 12.69
C LYS A 67 -28.83 -3.02 13.22
N LEU A 68 -29.50 -3.92 12.50
CA LEU A 68 -29.61 -5.34 12.87
C LEU A 68 -28.34 -6.13 12.59
N ALA A 69 -27.60 -5.76 11.57
CA ALA A 69 -26.34 -6.38 11.17
C ALA A 69 -25.26 -5.31 10.92
N PRO A 70 -24.69 -4.69 11.98
CA PRO A 70 -23.74 -3.58 11.84
C PRO A 70 -22.46 -3.92 11.04
N THR A 71 -22.06 -5.18 11.05
CA THR A 71 -20.89 -5.69 10.32
C THR A 71 -21.15 -6.03 8.86
N ALA A 72 -22.41 -5.96 8.41
CA ALA A 72 -22.79 -6.22 7.02
C ALA A 72 -22.42 -5.01 6.13
N TRP A 73 -21.14 -4.89 5.80
CA TRP A 73 -20.57 -3.76 5.03
C TRP A 73 -21.32 -3.45 3.73
N ARG A 74 -21.85 -4.50 3.03
CA ARG A 74 -22.64 -4.34 1.80
C ARG A 74 -23.89 -3.51 2.00
N VAL A 75 -24.50 -3.60 3.16
CA VAL A 75 -25.68 -2.79 3.51
C VAL A 75 -25.30 -1.32 3.56
N TRP A 76 -24.19 -0.99 4.21
CA TRP A 76 -23.69 0.38 4.30
C TRP A 76 -23.26 0.95 2.95
N TRP A 77 -22.70 0.10 2.08
CA TRP A 77 -22.45 0.47 0.69
C TRP A 77 -23.72 0.90 -0.04
N LEU A 78 -24.80 0.10 0.04
CA LEU A 78 -26.08 0.42 -0.59
C LEU A 78 -26.73 1.68 0.00
N VAL A 79 -26.61 1.89 1.31
CA VAL A 79 -27.08 3.14 1.95
C VAL A 79 -26.35 4.34 1.39
N ALA A 80 -25.01 4.26 1.26
CA ALA A 80 -24.21 5.36 0.74
C ALA A 80 -24.56 5.69 -0.70
N GLN A 81 -24.61 4.68 -1.59
CA GLN A 81 -24.98 4.87 -3.00
C GLN A 81 -26.39 5.45 -3.17
N GLY A 82 -27.35 4.97 -2.38
CA GLY A 82 -28.70 5.50 -2.39
C GLY A 82 -28.77 6.95 -1.90
N SER A 83 -28.01 7.30 -0.87
CA SER A 83 -27.93 8.66 -0.36
C SER A 83 -27.31 9.61 -1.39
N GLU A 84 -26.24 9.21 -2.06
CA GLU A 84 -25.65 9.99 -3.17
C GLU A 84 -26.64 10.22 -4.30
N GLY A 85 -27.36 9.16 -4.70
CA GLY A 85 -28.40 9.26 -5.74
C GLY A 85 -29.52 10.24 -5.40
N LEU A 86 -29.75 10.53 -4.13
CA LEU A 86 -30.69 11.53 -3.64
C LEU A 86 -30.05 12.91 -3.38
N GLY A 87 -28.73 13.07 -3.56
CA GLY A 87 -27.99 14.27 -3.21
C GLY A 87 -27.77 14.46 -1.71
N ASP A 88 -28.06 13.44 -0.88
CA ASP A 88 -27.76 13.45 0.55
C ASP A 88 -26.29 13.05 0.80
N TRP A 89 -25.38 13.94 0.45
CA TRP A 89 -23.94 13.73 0.57
C TRP A 89 -23.48 13.51 2.01
N VAL A 90 -24.14 14.16 2.97
CA VAL A 90 -23.87 13.98 4.42
C VAL A 90 -24.29 12.58 4.86
N GLY A 91 -25.45 12.11 4.43
CA GLY A 91 -25.92 10.75 4.67
C GLY A 91 -24.99 9.71 4.04
N ALA A 92 -24.53 9.96 2.81
CA ALA A 92 -23.55 9.11 2.13
C ALA A 92 -22.25 9.01 2.92
N MET A 93 -21.67 10.13 3.36
CA MET A 93 -20.45 10.16 4.17
C MET A 93 -20.59 9.34 5.47
N ARG A 94 -21.72 9.48 6.18
CA ARG A 94 -22.00 8.70 7.38
C ARG A 94 -22.08 7.20 7.10
N ALA A 95 -22.67 6.82 5.97
CA ALA A 95 -22.77 5.42 5.55
C ALA A 95 -21.39 4.86 5.16
N TYR A 96 -20.57 5.62 4.44
CA TYR A 96 -19.20 5.23 4.13
C TYR A 96 -18.33 5.07 5.38
N MET A 97 -18.46 5.93 6.37
CA MET A 97 -17.78 5.74 7.65
C MET A 97 -18.21 4.44 8.35
N ARG A 98 -19.50 4.10 8.31
CA ARG A 98 -20.00 2.80 8.80
C ARG A 98 -19.47 1.63 8.00
N LEU A 99 -19.37 1.78 6.68
CA LEU A 99 -18.76 0.78 5.81
C LEU A 99 -17.29 0.54 6.19
N LEU A 100 -16.50 1.59 6.36
CA LEU A 100 -15.11 1.49 6.80
C LEU A 100 -14.97 0.86 8.20
N GLN A 101 -15.91 1.12 9.10
CA GLN A 101 -15.95 0.45 10.41
C GLN A 101 -16.22 -1.06 10.27
N ALA A 102 -17.11 -1.46 9.36
CA ALA A 102 -17.49 -2.84 9.13
C ALA A 102 -16.49 -3.60 8.23
N ASN A 103 -15.92 -2.94 7.25
CA ASN A 103 -14.93 -3.47 6.33
C ASN A 103 -13.82 -2.44 6.06
N PRO A 104 -12.84 -2.37 6.92
CA PRO A 104 -11.75 -1.41 6.81
C PRO A 104 -10.85 -1.62 5.59
N ASN A 105 -10.90 -2.79 4.97
CA ASN A 105 -10.11 -3.13 3.78
C ASN A 105 -10.77 -2.68 2.46
N SER A 106 -11.87 -1.94 2.54
CA SER A 106 -12.55 -1.39 1.37
C SER A 106 -11.83 -0.14 0.86
N ALA A 107 -10.80 -0.34 0.07
CA ALA A 107 -10.06 0.73 -0.59
C ALA A 107 -10.97 1.67 -1.38
N ASN A 108 -11.99 1.10 -2.02
CA ASN A 108 -12.98 1.78 -2.82
C ASN A 108 -13.71 2.87 -2.03
N THR A 109 -13.96 2.61 -0.75
CA THR A 109 -14.74 3.53 0.07
C THR A 109 -14.12 4.92 0.16
N CYS A 110 -12.81 5.02 0.23
CA CYS A 110 -12.13 6.31 0.32
C CYS A 110 -12.28 7.14 -0.96
N PHE A 111 -12.28 6.50 -2.14
CA PHE A 111 -12.52 7.22 -3.39
C PHE A 111 -13.96 7.68 -3.54
N GLU A 112 -14.92 6.85 -3.13
CA GLU A 112 -16.33 7.24 -3.12
C GLU A 112 -16.57 8.38 -2.11
N MET A 113 -15.92 8.32 -0.95
CA MET A 113 -15.93 9.41 0.01
C MET A 113 -15.37 10.71 -0.59
N ALA A 114 -14.31 10.63 -1.36
CA ALA A 114 -13.73 11.80 -2.03
C ALA A 114 -14.72 12.46 -2.97
N ARG A 115 -15.53 11.69 -3.71
CA ARG A 115 -16.61 12.21 -4.56
C ARG A 115 -17.67 12.96 -3.73
N SER A 116 -18.13 12.35 -2.64
CA SER A 116 -19.09 12.96 -1.74
C SER A 116 -18.55 14.24 -1.08
N LEU A 117 -17.25 14.24 -0.72
CA LEU A 117 -16.58 15.41 -0.15
C LEU A 117 -16.46 16.57 -1.14
N ARG A 118 -16.18 16.29 -2.42
CA ARG A 118 -16.21 17.33 -3.48
C ARG A 118 -17.59 17.94 -3.64
N ALA A 119 -18.63 17.12 -3.57
CA ALA A 119 -20.00 17.62 -3.61
C ALA A 119 -20.40 18.46 -2.38
N LEU A 120 -19.60 18.37 -1.30
CA LEU A 120 -19.70 19.20 -0.09
C LEU A 120 -18.70 20.36 -0.06
N ASP A 121 -18.04 20.68 -1.21
CA ASP A 121 -17.00 21.71 -1.35
C ASP A 121 -15.78 21.50 -0.44
N ARG A 122 -15.44 20.25 -0.13
CA ARG A 122 -14.34 19.85 0.76
C ARG A 122 -13.18 19.24 -0.03
N GLU A 123 -12.58 19.99 -0.94
CA GLU A 123 -11.56 19.48 -1.87
C GLU A 123 -10.30 18.95 -1.17
N ALA A 124 -9.84 19.63 -0.11
CA ALA A 124 -8.67 19.19 0.65
C ALA A 124 -8.87 17.83 1.32
N ASP A 125 -10.06 17.60 1.88
CA ASP A 125 -10.44 16.34 2.49
C ASP A 125 -10.66 15.25 1.43
N ALA A 126 -11.21 15.62 0.27
CA ALA A 126 -11.37 14.71 -0.86
C ALA A 126 -10.01 14.21 -1.35
N ALA A 127 -9.05 15.11 -1.57
CA ALA A 127 -7.69 14.77 -1.96
C ALA A 127 -6.98 13.91 -0.90
N ALA A 128 -7.21 14.17 0.38
CA ALA A 128 -6.69 13.34 1.46
C ALA A 128 -7.32 11.93 1.46
N CYS A 129 -8.64 11.82 1.23
CA CYS A 129 -9.33 10.52 1.14
C CYS A 129 -8.83 9.69 -0.04
N GLU A 130 -8.56 10.28 -1.20
CA GLU A 130 -7.95 9.58 -2.34
C GLU A 130 -6.57 9.03 -2.00
N GLN A 131 -5.90 9.65 -1.03
CA GLN A 131 -4.66 9.17 -0.43
C GLN A 131 -4.88 8.29 0.80
N TRP A 132 -6.08 7.78 1.02
CA TRP A 132 -6.48 6.97 2.16
C TRP A 132 -6.22 7.64 3.53
N GLN A 133 -6.19 8.94 3.53
CA GLN A 133 -6.07 9.73 4.75
C GLN A 133 -7.44 10.25 5.15
N LEU A 134 -7.86 9.90 6.35
CA LEU A 134 -9.00 10.51 7.00
C LEU A 134 -8.48 11.51 8.01
N SER A 135 -8.90 12.77 7.86
CA SER A 135 -8.59 13.76 8.87
C SER A 135 -9.34 13.44 10.17
N PRO A 136 -8.77 13.80 11.34
CA PRO A 136 -9.48 13.65 12.62
C PRO A 136 -10.84 14.36 12.64
N ASP A 137 -10.95 15.48 11.92
CA ASP A 137 -12.19 16.25 11.82
C ASP A 137 -13.26 15.50 11.05
N LEU A 138 -12.92 14.87 9.93
CA LEU A 138 -13.83 14.00 9.18
C LEU A 138 -14.35 12.86 10.05
N VAL A 139 -13.46 12.21 10.80
CA VAL A 139 -13.84 11.10 11.67
C VAL A 139 -14.79 11.59 12.76
N ARG A 140 -14.50 12.72 13.40
CA ARG A 140 -15.37 13.32 14.45
C ARG A 140 -16.74 13.71 13.91
N GLU A 141 -16.81 14.25 12.70
CA GLU A 141 -18.04 14.76 12.10
C GLU A 141 -18.97 13.63 11.61
N PHE A 142 -18.40 12.61 10.95
CA PHE A 142 -19.20 11.61 10.24
C PHE A 142 -19.22 10.22 10.88
N ALA A 143 -18.20 9.85 11.66
CA ALA A 143 -18.19 8.56 12.33
C ALA A 143 -18.91 8.62 13.69
N ARG A 144 -19.77 7.63 13.95
CA ARG A 144 -20.25 7.36 15.31
C ARG A 144 -19.25 6.44 15.98
N VAL A 145 -18.44 6.98 16.86
CA VAL A 145 -17.49 6.23 17.70
C VAL A 145 -17.94 6.35 19.15
N ASP A 146 -17.87 5.24 19.87
CA ASP A 146 -18.32 5.22 21.29
C ASP A 146 -17.35 5.99 22.19
N ARG A 147 -16.11 6.16 21.73
CA ARG A 147 -15.09 6.99 22.39
C ARG A 147 -14.51 7.97 21.37
N PRO A 148 -14.59 9.27 21.63
CA PRO A 148 -13.93 10.27 20.78
C PRO A 148 -12.43 10.06 20.84
N PHE A 149 -11.77 10.18 19.70
CA PHE A 149 -10.31 10.18 19.63
C PHE A 149 -9.76 11.45 20.26
N ASP A 150 -8.86 11.30 21.20
CA ASP A 150 -8.00 12.37 21.66
C ASP A 150 -6.75 12.42 20.75
N TRP A 151 -6.94 12.99 19.58
CA TRP A 151 -5.93 13.07 18.54
C TRP A 151 -5.07 14.30 18.76
N ARG A 152 -3.82 14.11 19.17
CA ARG A 152 -2.90 15.19 19.49
C ARG A 152 -1.52 14.99 18.90
N SER A 153 -0.76 16.07 18.80
CA SER A 153 0.66 16.01 18.53
C SER A 153 1.40 15.28 19.65
N ALA A 154 2.50 14.62 19.30
CA ALA A 154 3.37 13.91 20.25
C ALA A 154 3.77 14.80 21.44
N ASN A 155 3.98 16.08 21.21
CA ASN A 155 4.41 17.03 22.25
C ASN A 155 3.29 17.43 23.24
N GLU A 156 2.04 17.11 22.93
CA GLU A 156 0.86 17.46 23.73
C GLU A 156 0.35 16.30 24.59
N LEU A 157 0.90 15.09 24.37
CA LEU A 157 0.46 13.87 25.05
C LEU A 157 1.40 13.53 26.22
N PRO A 158 0.85 13.31 27.42
CA PRO A 158 1.66 12.81 28.54
C PRO A 158 2.30 11.46 28.21
N GLY A 159 3.55 11.28 28.62
CA GLY A 159 4.30 10.03 28.39
C GLY A 159 4.76 9.83 26.94
N VAL A 160 4.62 10.83 26.08
CA VAL A 160 5.12 10.82 24.72
C VAL A 160 6.31 11.78 24.60
N THR A 161 7.39 11.34 23.95
CA THR A 161 8.56 12.16 23.65
C THR A 161 8.96 11.96 22.19
N ALA A 162 9.12 13.06 21.45
CA ALA A 162 9.54 13.02 20.06
C ALA A 162 11.00 13.47 19.91
N HIS A 163 11.82 12.65 19.28
CA HIS A 163 13.21 12.92 18.91
C HIS A 163 13.27 13.17 17.42
N TRP A 164 13.05 14.43 17.00
CA TRP A 164 13.10 14.81 15.60
C TRP A 164 14.54 14.96 15.12
N LEU A 165 14.79 14.44 13.94
CA LEU A 165 16.06 14.52 13.25
C LEU A 165 16.05 15.66 12.22
N ASP A 166 17.20 15.93 11.64
CA ASP A 166 17.32 16.86 10.52
C ASP A 166 16.48 16.37 9.33
N PRO A 167 15.91 17.28 8.53
CA PRO A 167 15.12 16.92 7.37
C PRO A 167 15.89 15.99 6.42
N ILE A 168 15.18 15.06 5.79
CA ILE A 168 15.73 14.22 4.72
C ILE A 168 16.26 15.15 3.62
N ALA A 169 17.44 14.84 3.11
CA ALA A 169 18.01 15.58 1.99
C ALA A 169 17.04 15.62 0.80
N PRO A 170 16.85 16.77 0.15
CA PRO A 170 15.97 16.87 -1.00
C PRO A 170 16.44 15.95 -2.12
N TYR A 171 15.53 15.63 -3.02
CA TYR A 171 15.89 14.91 -4.23
C TYR A 171 16.96 15.67 -5.01
N PRO A 172 17.88 14.96 -5.69
CA PRO A 172 18.77 15.59 -6.66
C PRO A 172 17.94 16.24 -7.78
N SER A 173 18.57 17.04 -8.63
CA SER A 173 17.92 17.53 -9.84
C SER A 173 17.49 16.34 -10.69
N LEU A 174 16.18 16.07 -10.71
CA LEU A 174 15.61 14.92 -11.42
C LEU A 174 15.74 15.12 -12.92
N GLN A 175 16.21 14.10 -13.63
CA GLN A 175 16.29 14.07 -15.08
C GLN A 175 15.09 13.32 -15.64
N PRO A 176 14.47 13.78 -16.75
CA PRO A 176 13.42 13.03 -17.41
C PRO A 176 13.93 11.67 -17.86
N ALA A 177 13.05 10.67 -17.89
CA ALA A 177 13.39 9.37 -18.48
C ALA A 177 13.69 9.55 -19.97
N ARG A 178 14.66 8.80 -20.48
CA ARG A 178 14.89 8.71 -21.93
C ARG A 178 13.98 7.63 -22.51
N MET A 179 13.34 7.95 -23.62
CA MET A 179 12.39 7.06 -24.29
C MET A 179 12.48 7.21 -25.81
N VAL A 180 12.07 6.19 -26.54
CA VAL A 180 11.74 6.31 -27.95
C VAL A 180 10.33 6.89 -28.05
N GLY A 181 10.21 8.12 -28.55
CA GLY A 181 8.97 8.89 -28.57
C GLY A 181 8.85 9.89 -27.39
N PRO A 182 7.64 10.41 -27.14
CA PRO A 182 7.40 11.38 -26.08
C PRO A 182 7.60 10.72 -24.70
N VAL A 183 8.17 11.49 -23.76
CA VAL A 183 8.35 11.03 -22.38
C VAL A 183 7.01 10.90 -21.68
N HIS A 184 6.80 9.78 -21.01
CA HIS A 184 5.58 9.58 -20.24
C HIS A 184 5.49 10.57 -19.07
N PRO A 185 4.33 11.21 -18.82
CA PRO A 185 4.19 12.25 -17.79
C PRO A 185 4.67 11.83 -16.40
N HIS A 186 4.49 10.57 -16.01
CA HIS A 186 4.95 10.06 -14.71
C HIS A 186 6.48 9.93 -14.58
N LEU A 187 7.23 10.03 -15.67
CA LEU A 187 8.68 9.87 -15.74
C LEU A 187 9.39 11.17 -16.12
N HIS A 188 8.74 12.30 -15.91
CA HIS A 188 9.27 13.63 -16.19
C HIS A 188 9.14 14.53 -14.96
N PRO A 189 10.17 15.28 -14.56
CA PRO A 189 10.16 16.05 -13.31
C PRO A 189 9.05 17.10 -13.23
N ASP A 190 8.66 17.71 -14.36
CA ASP A 190 7.65 18.77 -14.38
C ASP A 190 6.21 18.25 -14.42
N THR A 191 6.00 17.01 -14.82
CA THR A 191 4.67 16.44 -15.05
C THR A 191 4.40 15.18 -14.22
N ALA A 192 5.43 14.60 -13.61
CA ALA A 192 5.25 13.51 -12.65
C ALA A 192 4.30 13.96 -11.52
N PRO A 193 3.45 13.07 -11.01
CA PRO A 193 2.66 13.38 -9.84
C PRO A 193 3.55 14.02 -8.78
N GLN A 194 3.12 15.12 -8.19
CA GLN A 194 3.92 15.82 -7.18
C GLN A 194 4.42 14.81 -6.15
N LEU A 195 5.74 14.71 -6.04
CA LEU A 195 6.33 13.88 -5.01
C LEU A 195 5.82 14.40 -3.67
N PRO A 196 5.27 13.53 -2.81
CA PRO A 196 4.80 13.96 -1.52
C PRO A 196 5.96 14.61 -0.76
N PRO A 197 5.68 15.63 0.09
CA PRO A 197 6.70 16.18 0.95
C PRO A 197 7.31 15.04 1.77
N LEU A 198 8.64 15.01 1.80
CA LEU A 198 9.36 14.01 2.58
C LEU A 198 8.94 14.12 4.05
N PRO A 199 8.65 13.00 4.73
CA PRO A 199 8.26 13.03 6.13
C PRO A 199 9.40 13.59 6.97
N ARG A 200 9.06 14.20 8.09
CA ARG A 200 10.07 14.56 9.10
C ARG A 200 10.62 13.28 9.73
N PRO A 201 11.92 12.99 9.60
CA PRO A 201 12.49 11.81 10.21
C PRO A 201 12.56 11.99 11.74
N GLY A 202 12.46 10.89 12.45
CA GLY A 202 12.51 10.94 13.91
C GLY A 202 12.08 9.64 14.57
N VAL A 203 12.15 9.65 15.90
CA VAL A 203 11.68 8.58 16.76
C VAL A 203 10.69 9.16 17.76
N VAL A 204 9.49 8.63 17.79
CA VAL A 204 8.50 8.99 18.81
C VAL A 204 8.42 7.86 19.83
N VAL A 205 8.70 8.17 21.07
CA VAL A 205 8.70 7.26 22.20
C VAL A 205 7.39 7.41 22.96
N ILE A 206 6.68 6.33 23.16
CA ILE A 206 5.40 6.29 23.88
C ILE A 206 5.54 5.37 25.10
N ALA A 207 5.48 5.93 26.31
CA ALA A 207 5.47 5.15 27.54
C ALA A 207 4.17 4.35 27.65
N GLN A 208 4.24 3.07 27.99
CA GLN A 208 3.11 2.14 28.01
C GLN A 208 2.31 2.21 26.70
N GLY A 209 3.05 2.41 25.58
CA GLY A 209 2.50 2.67 24.28
C GLY A 209 1.79 1.46 23.69
N ARG A 210 0.67 1.72 23.03
CA ARG A 210 -0.08 0.72 22.26
C ARG A 210 0.01 1.00 20.78
N VAL A 211 0.05 -0.06 20.01
CA VAL A 211 -0.05 0.01 18.55
C VAL A 211 -1.05 -1.01 18.04
N GLN A 212 -1.96 -0.54 17.22
CA GLN A 212 -2.83 -1.39 16.40
C GLN A 212 -2.41 -1.27 14.95
N ILE A 213 -2.20 -2.44 14.33
CA ILE A 213 -1.70 -2.55 12.96
C ILE A 213 -2.76 -3.29 12.14
N SER A 214 -3.11 -2.71 10.99
CA SER A 214 -4.06 -3.31 10.06
C SER A 214 -3.58 -3.11 8.62
N GLN A 215 -4.23 -3.77 7.67
CA GLN A 215 -3.91 -3.57 6.24
C GLN A 215 -4.11 -2.12 5.77
N LEU A 216 -4.84 -1.29 6.51
CA LEU A 216 -5.13 0.10 6.16
C LEU A 216 -4.32 1.12 6.95
N GLY A 217 -3.45 0.69 7.83
CA GLY A 217 -2.56 1.59 8.55
C GLY A 217 -2.24 1.16 9.96
N ILE A 218 -1.58 2.06 10.63
CA ILE A 218 -1.06 1.93 11.97
C ILE A 218 -1.71 3.00 12.84
N CYS A 219 -2.15 2.63 14.03
CA CYS A 219 -2.61 3.56 15.05
C CYS A 219 -1.80 3.37 16.33
N CYS A 220 -1.04 4.38 16.72
CA CYS A 220 -0.26 4.41 17.95
C CYS A 220 -0.97 5.26 18.99
N THR A 221 -1.16 4.70 20.20
CA THR A 221 -1.84 5.38 21.29
C THR A 221 -1.07 5.31 22.59
N THR A 222 -1.32 6.29 23.46
CA THR A 222 -0.93 6.22 24.87
C THR A 222 -1.80 5.20 25.61
N ALA A 223 -1.43 4.86 26.85
CA ALA A 223 -2.24 4.02 27.73
C ALA A 223 -3.66 4.57 27.93
N ASP A 224 -3.81 5.90 27.95
CA ASP A 224 -5.07 6.61 28.13
C ASP A 224 -5.82 6.87 26.80
N HIS A 225 -5.46 6.13 25.74
CA HIS A 225 -6.09 6.21 24.42
C HIS A 225 -5.90 7.53 23.65
N GLY A 226 -4.95 8.37 24.03
CA GLY A 226 -4.52 9.51 23.21
C GLY A 226 -3.84 9.01 21.93
N VAL A 227 -4.32 9.44 20.76
CA VAL A 227 -3.75 9.04 19.47
C VAL A 227 -2.60 9.98 19.09
N VAL A 228 -1.43 9.41 18.80
CA VAL A 228 -0.24 10.18 18.40
C VAL A 228 -0.30 10.45 16.90
N ALA A 229 -0.51 11.71 16.54
CA ALA A 229 -0.85 12.13 15.17
C ALA A 229 0.25 11.82 14.15
N GLU A 230 1.51 12.03 14.50
CA GLU A 230 2.64 11.91 13.57
C GLU A 230 2.94 10.46 13.14
N VAL A 231 2.45 9.49 13.90
CA VAL A 231 2.72 8.05 13.69
C VAL A 231 1.44 7.22 13.54
N SER A 232 0.30 7.88 13.34
CA SER A 232 -1.01 7.21 13.21
C SER A 232 -1.74 7.61 11.93
N GLY A 233 -2.43 6.67 11.31
CA GLY A 233 -3.32 6.90 10.17
C GLY A 233 -4.79 7.00 10.60
N GLY A 234 -5.55 7.90 9.97
CA GLY A 234 -6.95 8.16 10.35
C GLY A 234 -7.87 6.94 10.24
N ILE A 235 -7.71 6.13 9.20
CA ILE A 235 -8.52 4.90 9.02
C ILE A 235 -8.16 3.86 10.09
N ALA A 236 -6.87 3.69 10.38
CA ALA A 236 -6.44 2.78 11.44
C ALA A 236 -6.95 3.20 12.82
N ALA A 237 -6.96 4.51 13.09
CA ALA A 237 -7.52 5.03 14.33
C ALA A 237 -9.04 4.78 14.42
N LEU A 238 -9.78 4.97 13.32
CA LEU A 238 -11.21 4.65 13.28
C LEU A 238 -11.49 3.18 13.65
N GLN A 239 -10.64 2.26 13.19
CA GLN A 239 -10.72 0.84 13.55
C GLN A 239 -10.42 0.60 15.02
N ALA A 240 -9.33 1.20 15.52
CA ALA A 240 -8.90 1.07 16.90
C ALA A 240 -9.99 1.50 17.91
N ALA A 241 -10.83 2.48 17.52
CA ALA A 241 -11.91 2.96 18.37
C ALA A 241 -13.17 2.10 18.37
N THR A 242 -13.38 1.28 17.35
CA THR A 242 -14.66 0.58 17.18
C THR A 242 -14.65 -0.85 17.70
N ASN A 243 -13.61 -1.60 17.47
CA ASN A 243 -13.50 -2.99 17.94
C ASN A 243 -12.03 -3.45 17.90
N PRO A 244 -11.17 -3.00 18.81
CA PRO A 244 -9.78 -3.42 18.83
C PRO A 244 -9.66 -4.90 19.18
N PRO A 245 -8.76 -5.64 18.51
CA PRO A 245 -8.41 -6.99 18.95
C PRO A 245 -7.85 -6.97 20.38
N PRO A 246 -7.78 -8.11 21.07
CA PRO A 246 -7.12 -8.21 22.38
C PRO A 246 -5.70 -7.68 22.33
N VAL A 247 -5.29 -6.95 23.36
CA VAL A 247 -3.92 -6.42 23.47
C VAL A 247 -2.97 -7.56 23.83
N HIS A 248 -1.89 -7.70 23.07
CA HIS A 248 -0.77 -8.58 23.40
C HIS A 248 0.35 -7.75 24.08
N PRO A 249 0.71 -8.07 25.34
CA PRO A 249 1.75 -7.33 26.04
C PRO A 249 3.14 -7.74 25.55
N LEU A 250 4.00 -6.75 25.32
CA LEU A 250 5.43 -6.90 25.05
C LEU A 250 6.19 -6.21 26.20
N PRO A 251 6.74 -6.96 27.16
CA PRO A 251 7.52 -6.35 28.25
C PRO A 251 8.81 -5.74 27.71
N GLY A 252 9.17 -4.55 28.21
CA GLY A 252 10.37 -3.84 27.79
C GLY A 252 10.14 -2.86 26.65
N THR A 253 11.18 -2.68 25.82
CA THR A 253 11.22 -1.72 24.71
C THR A 253 10.93 -2.41 23.39
N ALA A 254 9.93 -1.93 22.65
CA ALA A 254 9.60 -2.42 21.31
C ALA A 254 9.80 -1.33 20.25
N ALA A 255 10.47 -1.65 19.14
CA ALA A 255 10.63 -0.77 17.98
C ALA A 255 9.68 -1.18 16.87
N LEU A 256 8.84 -0.26 16.42
CA LEU A 256 7.85 -0.49 15.37
C LEU A 256 8.45 -0.26 13.98
N LEU A 257 8.74 -1.35 13.28
CA LEU A 257 9.23 -1.36 11.90
C LEU A 257 8.15 -1.71 10.89
N SER A 258 7.01 -2.24 11.36
CA SER A 258 5.88 -2.60 10.50
C SER A 258 5.50 -1.45 9.57
N VAL A 259 5.19 -1.78 8.33
CA VAL A 259 4.73 -0.85 7.30
C VAL A 259 3.41 -1.36 6.73
N ARG A 260 2.59 -0.45 6.26
CA ARG A 260 1.22 -0.73 5.82
C ARG A 260 1.08 -1.76 4.69
N PHE A 261 2.13 -1.96 3.89
CA PHE A 261 2.11 -2.82 2.71
C PHE A 261 2.85 -4.12 2.96
N ARG A 262 2.29 -5.18 2.37
CA ARG A 262 2.78 -6.54 2.48
C ARG A 262 4.29 -6.64 2.25
N PRO A 263 4.94 -7.63 2.86
CA PRO A 263 6.38 -7.81 2.84
C PRO A 263 6.90 -8.23 1.45
N ASN A 264 6.81 -7.33 0.46
CA ASN A 264 7.55 -7.52 -0.77
C ASN A 264 8.96 -6.90 -0.63
N TYR A 265 9.89 -7.31 -1.47
CA TYR A 265 11.29 -6.90 -1.40
C TYR A 265 11.46 -5.38 -1.44
N TRP A 266 10.69 -4.65 -2.29
CA TRP A 266 10.72 -3.18 -2.34
C TRP A 266 10.35 -2.56 -1.01
N HIS A 267 9.15 -2.84 -0.49
CA HIS A 267 8.69 -2.22 0.75
C HIS A 267 9.56 -2.57 1.95
N TRP A 268 10.08 -3.80 1.98
CA TRP A 268 11.00 -4.19 3.02
C TRP A 268 12.30 -3.38 2.99
N MET A 269 12.93 -3.29 1.82
CA MET A 269 14.22 -2.61 1.65
C MET A 269 14.11 -1.09 1.67
N VAL A 270 12.98 -0.51 1.22
CA VAL A 270 12.82 0.94 1.04
C VAL A 270 12.04 1.60 2.17
N ASP A 271 10.94 0.97 2.62
CA ASP A 271 10.04 1.59 3.59
C ASP A 271 10.28 1.10 5.01
N CYS A 272 10.74 -0.15 5.19
CA CYS A 272 10.92 -0.77 6.51
C CYS A 272 12.34 -0.53 7.05
N LEU A 273 13.35 -1.14 6.43
CA LEU A 273 14.71 -1.18 6.97
C LEU A 273 15.38 0.19 7.14
N PRO A 274 15.27 1.17 6.19
CA PRO A 274 15.98 2.44 6.34
C PRO A 274 15.54 3.26 7.54
N ARG A 275 14.36 3.00 8.11
CA ARG A 275 13.89 3.64 9.34
C ARG A 275 14.73 3.25 10.57
N LEU A 276 15.39 2.11 10.54
CA LEU A 276 16.36 1.73 11.58
C LEU A 276 17.51 2.74 11.72
N ASP A 277 17.86 3.41 10.63
CA ASP A 277 18.88 4.46 10.66
C ASP A 277 18.45 5.67 11.51
N TRP A 278 17.16 5.93 11.60
CA TRP A 278 16.64 6.99 12.49
C TRP A 278 16.82 6.65 13.96
N LEU A 279 16.68 5.38 14.34
CA LEU A 279 17.02 4.94 15.71
C LEU A 279 18.50 5.21 16.00
N ARG A 280 19.39 4.88 15.06
CA ARG A 280 20.84 5.11 15.19
C ARG A 280 21.16 6.61 15.27
N GLN A 281 20.60 7.43 14.41
CA GLN A 281 20.80 8.87 14.41
C GLN A 281 20.25 9.54 15.68
N ALA A 282 19.12 9.06 16.19
CA ALA A 282 18.55 9.50 17.47
C ALA A 282 19.27 8.90 18.69
N ARG A 283 20.37 8.18 18.47
CA ARG A 283 21.24 7.55 19.50
C ARG A 283 20.53 6.53 20.39
N PHE A 284 19.56 5.82 19.85
CA PHE A 284 19.00 4.64 20.50
C PHE A 284 19.96 3.46 20.33
N ASP A 285 20.29 2.82 21.45
CA ASP A 285 21.06 1.58 21.42
C ASP A 285 20.15 0.41 21.01
N TRP A 286 20.50 -0.27 19.94
CA TRP A 286 19.76 -1.41 19.45
C TRP A 286 19.77 -2.59 20.42
N ALA A 287 20.87 -2.75 21.16
CA ALA A 287 20.97 -3.78 22.19
C ALA A 287 19.99 -3.58 23.35
N ALA A 288 19.48 -2.35 23.52
CA ALA A 288 18.47 -2.02 24.53
C ALA A 288 17.02 -2.14 23.99
N ILE A 289 16.84 -2.64 22.77
CA ILE A 289 15.53 -2.92 22.17
C ILE A 289 15.25 -4.41 22.34
N ASP A 290 14.21 -4.73 23.10
CA ASP A 290 13.83 -6.11 23.37
C ASP A 290 13.09 -6.73 22.19
N TRP A 291 12.29 -5.94 21.45
CA TRP A 291 11.42 -6.42 20.39
C TRP A 291 11.45 -5.52 19.15
N PHE A 292 11.49 -6.14 17.97
CA PHE A 292 11.29 -5.48 16.68
C PHE A 292 9.98 -5.94 16.07
N VAL A 293 9.01 -5.04 15.91
CA VAL A 293 7.69 -5.36 15.36
C VAL A 293 7.69 -5.16 13.86
N VAL A 294 7.49 -6.24 13.11
CA VAL A 294 7.39 -6.26 11.64
C VAL A 294 6.05 -6.85 11.20
N ASP A 295 5.68 -6.73 9.92
CA ASP A 295 4.42 -7.31 9.44
C ASP A 295 4.47 -8.85 9.46
N ARG A 296 5.45 -9.41 8.76
CA ARG A 296 5.67 -10.86 8.57
C ARG A 296 7.13 -11.15 8.24
N LEU A 297 7.53 -12.40 8.47
CA LEU A 297 8.84 -12.94 8.07
C LEU A 297 8.68 -14.15 7.13
N ASP A 298 8.05 -13.94 5.98
CA ASP A 298 7.74 -15.01 5.04
C ASP A 298 8.90 -15.36 4.08
N TYR A 299 9.84 -14.43 3.90
CA TYR A 299 10.87 -14.55 2.87
C TYR A 299 12.28 -14.63 3.47
N PRO A 300 13.17 -15.45 2.88
CA PRO A 300 14.55 -15.60 3.36
C PRO A 300 15.32 -14.27 3.44
N PHE A 301 15.10 -13.35 2.49
CA PHE A 301 15.78 -12.05 2.49
C PHE A 301 15.49 -11.21 3.73
N GLN A 302 14.27 -11.35 4.32
CA GLN A 302 13.90 -10.60 5.51
C GLN A 302 14.76 -11.00 6.70
N ARG A 303 14.91 -12.31 6.94
CA ARG A 303 15.79 -12.83 8.00
C ARG A 303 17.24 -12.48 7.75
N ALA A 304 17.74 -12.70 6.55
CA ALA A 304 19.11 -12.41 6.18
C ALA A 304 19.47 -10.92 6.35
N THR A 305 18.54 -10.00 6.05
CA THR A 305 18.77 -8.56 6.24
C THR A 305 18.75 -8.17 7.72
N LEU A 306 17.88 -8.75 8.55
CA LEU A 306 17.86 -8.50 10.00
C LEU A 306 19.13 -9.03 10.67
N GLU A 307 19.55 -10.24 10.33
CA GLU A 307 20.81 -10.84 10.82
C GLU A 307 22.02 -9.98 10.44
N GLN A 308 22.08 -9.51 9.17
CA GLN A 308 23.12 -8.60 8.71
C GLN A 308 23.16 -7.29 9.52
N LEU A 309 22.01 -6.81 9.94
CA LEU A 309 21.87 -5.61 10.78
C LEU A 309 22.11 -5.88 12.27
N GLY A 310 22.41 -7.14 12.65
CA GLY A 310 22.65 -7.53 14.04
C GLY A 310 21.37 -7.67 14.88
N ILE A 311 20.21 -7.86 14.24
CA ILE A 311 18.93 -8.08 14.92
C ILE A 311 18.70 -9.59 15.02
N ASP A 312 18.58 -10.11 16.25
CA ASP A 312 18.25 -11.51 16.49
C ASP A 312 16.80 -11.80 16.02
N PRO A 313 16.59 -12.78 15.15
CA PRO A 313 15.24 -13.18 14.75
C PRO A 313 14.30 -13.55 15.89
N ASN A 314 14.84 -13.96 17.05
CA ASN A 314 14.05 -14.23 18.26
C ASN A 314 13.50 -12.96 18.95
N GLN A 315 14.03 -11.79 18.62
CA GLN A 315 13.52 -10.50 19.07
C GLN A 315 12.45 -9.94 18.13
N VAL A 316 12.03 -10.69 17.11
CA VAL A 316 11.09 -10.20 16.10
C VAL A 316 9.68 -10.70 16.39
N VAL A 317 8.73 -9.76 16.44
CA VAL A 317 7.30 -10.02 16.62
C VAL A 317 6.56 -9.66 15.34
N CYS A 318 5.73 -10.58 14.86
CA CYS A 318 4.94 -10.39 13.65
C CYS A 318 3.56 -9.78 13.98
N SER A 319 3.25 -8.62 13.39
CA SER A 319 1.97 -7.95 13.63
C SER A 319 0.77 -8.66 12.99
N ASP A 320 0.98 -9.53 12.00
CA ASP A 320 -0.09 -10.38 11.46
C ASP A 320 -0.60 -11.40 12.48
N GLU A 321 0.26 -11.82 13.42
CA GLU A 321 -0.11 -12.72 14.52
C GLU A 321 -0.67 -11.93 15.71
N PHE A 322 -0.07 -10.77 15.98
CA PHE A 322 -0.41 -9.90 17.11
C PHE A 322 -0.73 -8.48 16.60
N PRO A 323 -1.92 -8.24 16.05
CA PRO A 323 -2.24 -6.97 15.41
C PRO A 323 -2.46 -5.81 16.40
N HIS A 324 -2.52 -6.08 17.71
CA HIS A 324 -2.64 -5.08 18.76
C HIS A 324 -1.66 -5.37 19.88
N LEU A 325 -0.65 -4.53 20.01
CA LEU A 325 0.48 -4.71 20.92
C LEU A 325 0.53 -3.56 21.94
N GLN A 326 1.06 -3.84 23.13
CA GLN A 326 1.41 -2.84 24.13
C GLN A 326 2.82 -3.12 24.64
N ALA A 327 3.71 -2.11 24.61
CA ALA A 327 5.04 -2.20 25.19
C ALA A 327 5.21 -1.21 26.35
N ASP A 328 6.12 -1.52 27.29
CA ASP A 328 6.46 -0.59 28.37
C ASP A 328 7.03 0.70 27.78
N ARG A 329 7.78 0.56 26.69
CA ARG A 329 8.32 1.67 25.90
C ARG A 329 8.22 1.34 24.42
N LEU A 330 7.29 1.99 23.74
CA LEU A 330 7.09 1.81 22.29
C LEU A 330 7.85 2.89 21.52
N LEU A 331 8.82 2.48 20.71
CA LEU A 331 9.54 3.34 19.77
C LEU A 331 8.82 3.26 18.42
N THR A 332 8.24 4.37 18.00
CA THR A 332 7.55 4.46 16.72
C THR A 332 8.32 5.36 15.76
N LEU A 333 8.27 5.01 14.49
CA LEU A 333 9.01 5.69 13.44
C LEU A 333 8.01 6.22 12.42
N PRO A 334 7.99 7.52 12.09
CA PRO A 334 7.15 8.04 11.03
C PRO A 334 7.33 7.26 9.73
N PRO A 335 6.30 7.09 8.89
CA PRO A 335 6.46 6.41 7.62
C PRO A 335 7.39 7.21 6.69
N ILE A 336 8.26 6.53 5.92
CA ILE A 336 9.17 7.19 4.96
C ILE A 336 8.38 7.79 3.79
N GLY A 337 7.27 7.16 3.41
CA GLY A 337 6.39 7.61 2.36
C GLY A 337 4.93 7.61 2.77
N ARG A 338 4.13 8.36 2.04
CA ARG A 338 2.67 8.23 2.12
C ARG A 338 2.27 7.10 1.21
N CYS A 339 1.77 6.04 1.79
CA CYS A 339 1.30 4.91 1.01
C CYS A 339 -0.10 5.18 0.48
N THR A 340 -0.20 5.67 -0.74
CA THR A 340 -1.47 5.72 -1.47
C THR A 340 -1.54 4.57 -2.48
N PRO A 341 -2.73 4.19 -2.92
CA PRO A 341 -2.88 3.15 -3.96
C PRO A 341 -2.28 3.53 -5.31
N VAL A 342 -1.98 4.80 -5.54
CA VAL A 342 -1.68 5.32 -6.87
C VAL A 342 -0.26 5.85 -7.04
N ALA A 343 0.45 6.32 -6.00
CA ALA A 343 1.76 6.93 -6.19
C ALA A 343 2.50 7.28 -4.89
N ASP A 344 2.93 6.32 -4.06
CA ASP A 344 3.73 6.73 -2.90
C ASP A 344 4.89 5.82 -2.59
N ASN A 345 5.86 5.91 -3.46
CA ASN A 345 7.12 5.28 -3.16
C ASN A 345 8.21 6.33 -3.20
N THR A 346 8.66 6.69 -2.05
CA THR A 346 9.73 7.67 -1.87
C THR A 346 11.06 6.96 -1.73
N PHE A 347 11.67 6.61 -2.84
CA PHE A 347 13.09 6.24 -2.81
C PHE A 347 13.91 7.51 -2.65
N THR A 348 14.58 7.68 -1.52
CA THR A 348 15.36 8.89 -1.21
C THR A 348 16.86 8.65 -1.31
N PRO A 349 17.68 9.69 -1.44
CA PRO A 349 19.13 9.57 -1.31
C PRO A 349 19.53 8.88 0.00
N GLN A 350 18.87 9.21 1.11
CA GLN A 350 19.14 8.60 2.41
C GLN A 350 18.81 7.10 2.42
N THR A 351 17.71 6.68 1.77
CA THR A 351 17.39 5.25 1.58
C THR A 351 18.51 4.54 0.82
N ARG A 352 18.98 5.14 -0.28
CA ARG A 352 20.09 4.58 -1.06
C ARG A 352 21.36 4.45 -0.22
N ASP A 353 21.71 5.49 0.51
CA ASP A 353 22.93 5.51 1.32
C ASP A 353 22.88 4.49 2.45
N PHE A 354 21.71 4.31 3.08
CA PHE A 354 21.50 3.24 4.06
C PHE A 354 21.72 1.86 3.43
N LEU A 355 21.06 1.56 2.31
CA LEU A 355 21.17 0.25 1.65
C LEU A 355 22.61 -0.05 1.23
N ARG A 356 23.30 0.93 0.67
CA ARG A 356 24.71 0.78 0.28
C ARG A 356 25.62 0.56 1.48
N ARG A 357 25.46 1.32 2.54
CA ARG A 357 26.28 1.20 3.74
C ARG A 357 26.13 -0.18 4.40
N GLU A 358 24.90 -0.68 4.50
CA GLU A 358 24.62 -1.92 5.23
C GLU A 358 24.85 -3.18 4.41
N PHE A 359 24.56 -3.15 3.10
CA PHE A 359 24.53 -4.39 2.31
C PHE A 359 25.53 -4.45 1.15
N LEU A 360 26.03 -3.32 0.65
CA LEU A 360 27.03 -3.34 -0.43
C LEU A 360 28.35 -4.01 -0.04
N PRO A 361 28.85 -3.91 1.21
CA PRO A 361 30.06 -4.64 1.61
C PRO A 361 29.95 -6.16 1.44
N LEU A 362 28.75 -6.73 1.48
CA LEU A 362 28.53 -8.16 1.22
C LEU A 362 28.94 -8.58 -0.21
N ALA A 363 28.98 -7.63 -1.14
CA ALA A 363 29.38 -7.86 -2.52
C ALA A 363 30.88 -8.21 -2.66
N GLU A 364 31.71 -7.88 -1.67
CA GLU A 364 33.15 -8.14 -1.70
C GLU A 364 33.47 -9.64 -1.69
N ALA A 365 32.60 -10.45 -1.08
CA ALA A 365 32.73 -11.89 -1.02
C ALA A 365 32.42 -12.60 -2.36
N ILE A 366 31.85 -11.89 -3.34
CA ILE A 366 31.42 -12.46 -4.63
C ILE A 366 32.52 -12.23 -5.67
N ALA A 367 32.91 -13.31 -6.36
CA ALA A 367 33.94 -13.21 -7.39
C ALA A 367 33.49 -12.31 -8.55
N PRO A 368 34.36 -11.47 -9.13
CA PRO A 368 34.03 -10.65 -10.28
C PRO A 368 33.54 -11.44 -11.50
N ALA A 369 34.08 -12.64 -11.70
CA ALA A 369 33.69 -13.52 -12.81
C ALA A 369 32.21 -13.96 -12.76
N ASP A 370 31.59 -13.92 -11.59
CA ASP A 370 30.19 -14.28 -11.39
C ASP A 370 29.23 -13.10 -11.65
N CYS A 371 29.77 -11.92 -12.04
CA CYS A 371 29.00 -10.69 -12.24
C CYS A 371 29.22 -10.16 -13.67
N PRO A 372 28.37 -10.54 -14.62
CA PRO A 372 28.45 -10.03 -15.98
C PRO A 372 28.18 -8.52 -16.03
N PRO A 373 28.83 -7.77 -16.96
CA PRO A 373 28.65 -6.32 -17.04
C PRO A 373 27.28 -5.90 -17.58
N ARG A 374 26.59 -6.76 -18.32
CA ARG A 374 25.27 -6.50 -18.90
C ARG A 374 24.26 -7.51 -18.39
N LEU A 375 23.30 -7.05 -17.60
CA LEU A 375 22.32 -7.89 -16.93
C LEU A 375 20.95 -7.78 -17.61
N TYR A 376 20.35 -8.91 -17.92
CA TYR A 376 18.94 -9.00 -18.19
C TYR A 376 18.24 -9.73 -17.04
N ILE A 377 17.47 -8.99 -16.24
CA ILE A 377 16.73 -9.57 -15.11
C ILE A 377 15.45 -10.21 -15.63
N THR A 378 15.35 -11.52 -15.54
CA THR A 378 14.17 -12.27 -15.97
C THR A 378 13.10 -12.31 -14.88
N ARG A 379 11.86 -12.56 -15.31
CA ARG A 379 10.72 -12.82 -14.43
C ARG A 379 10.01 -14.15 -14.76
N ARG A 380 10.69 -15.08 -15.42
CA ARG A 380 10.10 -16.36 -15.86
C ARG A 380 9.43 -17.16 -14.75
N GLN A 381 9.95 -17.08 -13.53
CA GLN A 381 9.39 -17.77 -12.37
C GLN A 381 8.29 -16.99 -11.64
N SER A 382 8.01 -15.76 -12.04
CA SER A 382 6.96 -14.96 -11.43
C SER A 382 5.57 -15.42 -11.90
N VAL A 383 4.95 -16.34 -11.17
CA VAL A 383 3.63 -16.91 -11.50
C VAL A 383 2.45 -16.02 -11.11
N LYS A 384 2.65 -14.97 -10.32
CA LYS A 384 1.51 -14.27 -9.69
C LYS A 384 0.96 -13.10 -10.50
N HIS A 385 1.79 -12.26 -11.09
CA HIS A 385 1.36 -11.03 -11.79
C HIS A 385 2.44 -10.56 -12.76
N ARG A 386 2.06 -9.83 -13.81
CA ARG A 386 2.97 -9.22 -14.79
C ARG A 386 3.85 -10.25 -15.48
N ARG A 387 3.21 -11.23 -16.13
CA ARG A 387 3.94 -12.17 -16.97
C ARG A 387 4.54 -11.41 -18.15
N PHE A 388 5.75 -11.77 -18.52
CA PHE A 388 6.35 -11.24 -19.74
C PHE A 388 6.00 -12.19 -20.90
N LEU A 389 5.02 -11.78 -21.73
CA LEU A 389 4.38 -12.68 -22.69
C LEU A 389 5.28 -13.07 -23.84
N ASN A 390 6.10 -12.13 -24.34
CA ASN A 390 6.97 -12.34 -25.49
C ASN A 390 8.47 -12.27 -25.15
N GLU A 391 8.86 -12.62 -23.93
CA GLU A 391 10.27 -12.68 -23.53
C GLU A 391 11.16 -13.49 -24.48
N PRO A 392 10.71 -14.66 -25.02
CA PRO A 392 11.50 -15.41 -26.00
C PRO A 392 11.81 -14.64 -27.29
N GLU A 393 10.98 -13.68 -27.69
CA GLU A 393 11.19 -12.88 -28.90
C GLU A 393 12.28 -11.82 -28.69
N ILE A 394 12.37 -11.24 -27.51
CA ILE A 394 13.34 -10.18 -27.21
C ILE A 394 14.70 -10.75 -26.74
N TRP A 395 14.73 -11.97 -26.23
CA TRP A 395 15.95 -12.54 -25.69
C TRP A 395 17.10 -12.62 -26.71
N PRO A 396 16.91 -13.08 -27.97
CA PRO A 396 17.99 -13.09 -28.97
C PRO A 396 18.60 -11.71 -29.23
N LEU A 397 17.79 -10.66 -29.18
CA LEU A 397 18.24 -9.27 -29.35
C LEU A 397 19.17 -8.84 -28.20
N LEU A 398 18.81 -9.17 -26.96
CA LEU A 398 19.62 -8.88 -25.77
C LEU A 398 20.91 -9.72 -25.74
N GLN A 399 20.79 -10.99 -26.08
CA GLN A 399 21.93 -11.91 -26.13
C GLN A 399 23.00 -11.44 -27.13
N GLN A 400 22.58 -10.99 -28.33
CA GLN A 400 23.51 -10.46 -29.35
C GLN A 400 24.27 -9.22 -28.86
N ARG A 401 23.70 -8.48 -27.91
CA ARG A 401 24.30 -7.31 -27.27
C ARG A 401 25.08 -7.63 -25.99
N GLY A 402 25.34 -8.90 -25.73
CA GLY A 402 26.15 -9.37 -24.60
C GLY A 402 25.44 -9.36 -23.25
N PHE A 403 24.12 -9.23 -23.22
CA PHE A 403 23.37 -9.37 -21.98
C PHE A 403 23.32 -10.83 -21.53
N GLN A 404 23.44 -11.05 -20.22
CA GLN A 404 23.25 -12.36 -19.60
C GLN A 404 21.97 -12.36 -18.77
N VAL A 405 21.21 -13.46 -18.86
CA VAL A 405 19.99 -13.66 -18.07
C VAL A 405 20.37 -13.89 -16.62
N VAL A 406 19.73 -13.14 -15.74
CA VAL A 406 19.88 -13.29 -14.29
C VAL A 406 18.50 -13.47 -13.68
N ASP A 407 18.32 -14.56 -12.95
CA ASP A 407 17.21 -14.76 -12.06
C ASP A 407 17.67 -14.38 -10.64
N LEU A 408 17.00 -13.41 -10.02
CA LEU A 408 17.35 -12.94 -8.69
C LEU A 408 16.81 -13.85 -7.58
N ASP A 409 15.83 -14.69 -7.89
CA ASP A 409 15.24 -15.60 -6.91
C ASP A 409 16.29 -16.64 -6.45
N GLY A 410 16.44 -16.75 -5.14
CA GLY A 410 17.42 -17.66 -4.52
C GLY A 410 18.84 -17.13 -4.42
N LEU A 411 19.18 -15.99 -5.02
CA LEU A 411 20.48 -15.37 -4.83
C LEU A 411 20.59 -14.71 -3.44
N SER A 412 21.77 -14.83 -2.83
CA SER A 412 22.08 -14.12 -1.58
C SER A 412 22.06 -12.61 -1.77
N LEU A 413 21.87 -11.85 -0.69
CA LEU A 413 21.93 -10.38 -0.70
C LEU A 413 23.25 -9.86 -1.27
N GLY A 414 24.37 -10.47 -0.86
CA GLY A 414 25.70 -10.11 -1.38
C GLY A 414 25.83 -10.34 -2.89
N HIS A 415 25.27 -11.44 -3.39
CA HIS A 415 25.30 -11.73 -4.83
C HIS A 415 24.46 -10.72 -5.62
N GLN A 416 23.24 -10.43 -5.16
CA GLN A 416 22.40 -9.41 -5.79
C GLN A 416 23.09 -8.02 -5.76
N ALA A 417 23.66 -7.63 -4.62
CA ALA A 417 24.40 -6.37 -4.50
C ALA A 417 25.62 -6.33 -5.45
N ALA A 418 26.37 -7.42 -5.56
CA ALA A 418 27.54 -7.52 -6.44
C ALA A 418 27.18 -7.39 -7.92
N LEU A 419 26.10 -8.07 -8.35
CA LEU A 419 25.61 -8.00 -9.73
C LEU A 419 25.30 -6.55 -10.12
N PHE A 420 24.48 -5.86 -9.31
CA PHE A 420 24.08 -4.50 -9.64
C PHE A 420 25.24 -3.50 -9.49
N ALA A 421 26.11 -3.66 -8.49
CA ALA A 421 27.25 -2.76 -8.29
C ALA A 421 28.28 -2.80 -9.44
N ARG A 422 28.39 -3.93 -10.14
CA ARG A 422 29.36 -4.15 -11.24
C ARG A 422 28.72 -4.06 -12.62
N ALA A 423 27.39 -3.91 -12.69
CA ALA A 423 26.70 -3.78 -13.96
C ALA A 423 26.99 -2.43 -14.64
N GLU A 424 27.35 -2.48 -15.92
CA GLU A 424 27.41 -1.33 -16.82
C GLU A 424 26.02 -1.03 -17.42
N ALA A 425 25.24 -2.10 -17.68
CA ALA A 425 23.89 -1.98 -18.22
C ALA A 425 22.94 -3.04 -17.62
N ILE A 426 21.71 -2.61 -17.33
CA ILE A 426 20.67 -3.45 -16.75
C ILE A 426 19.40 -3.28 -17.58
N VAL A 427 18.86 -4.36 -18.13
CA VAL A 427 17.54 -4.43 -18.74
C VAL A 427 16.64 -5.26 -17.83
N ALA A 428 15.49 -4.74 -17.44
CA ALA A 428 14.59 -5.47 -16.56
C ALA A 428 13.11 -5.09 -16.76
N PRO A 429 12.18 -6.05 -16.69
CA PRO A 429 10.76 -5.75 -16.51
C PRO A 429 10.53 -5.06 -15.16
N HIS A 430 9.57 -4.14 -15.12
CA HIS A 430 9.15 -3.47 -13.88
C HIS A 430 8.90 -4.49 -12.75
N GLY A 431 9.58 -4.35 -11.64
CA GLY A 431 9.46 -5.26 -10.52
C GLY A 431 10.42 -5.03 -9.37
N ALA A 432 10.10 -5.62 -8.21
CA ALA A 432 10.84 -5.40 -6.96
C ALA A 432 12.34 -5.72 -7.05
N GLY A 433 12.79 -6.56 -7.98
CA GLY A 433 14.22 -6.81 -8.21
C GLY A 433 15.02 -5.54 -8.58
N LEU A 434 14.36 -4.55 -9.20
CA LEU A 434 14.98 -3.25 -9.48
C LEU A 434 15.25 -2.39 -8.23
N THR A 435 14.81 -2.80 -7.05
CA THR A 435 15.25 -2.19 -5.77
C THR A 435 16.78 -2.19 -5.65
N ASN A 436 17.43 -3.19 -6.23
CA ASN A 436 18.88 -3.34 -6.23
C ASN A 436 19.62 -2.25 -7.04
N LEU A 437 18.91 -1.39 -7.79
CA LEU A 437 19.49 -0.17 -8.38
C LEU A 437 20.15 0.73 -7.30
N ALA A 438 19.76 0.58 -6.04
CA ALA A 438 20.45 1.20 -4.92
C ALA A 438 21.96 0.92 -4.92
N TYR A 439 22.38 -0.26 -5.37
CA TYR A 439 23.79 -0.70 -5.40
C TYR A 439 24.53 -0.29 -6.67
N ALA A 440 23.82 0.01 -7.74
CA ALA A 440 24.41 0.32 -9.03
C ALA A 440 25.38 1.52 -8.95
N THR A 441 26.41 1.45 -9.79
CA THR A 441 27.42 2.50 -9.89
C THR A 441 26.89 3.67 -10.71
N PRO A 442 27.14 4.94 -10.31
CA PRO A 442 26.74 6.10 -11.11
C PRO A 442 27.21 5.99 -12.57
N GLY A 443 26.34 6.34 -13.51
CA GLY A 443 26.58 6.23 -14.94
C GLY A 443 26.18 4.87 -15.56
N ALA A 444 25.82 3.87 -14.76
CA ALA A 444 25.27 2.63 -15.31
C ALA A 444 23.93 2.89 -16.02
N ILE A 445 23.71 2.19 -17.13
CA ILE A 445 22.51 2.34 -17.97
C ILE A 445 21.42 1.38 -17.48
N VAL A 446 20.23 1.90 -17.27
CA VAL A 446 19.06 1.11 -16.86
C VAL A 446 17.97 1.24 -17.91
N VAL A 447 17.50 0.12 -18.44
CA VAL A 447 16.35 0.06 -19.36
C VAL A 447 15.22 -0.68 -18.66
N GLU A 448 14.21 0.05 -18.21
CA GLU A 448 13.04 -0.53 -17.56
C GLU A 448 11.94 -0.80 -18.59
N LEU A 449 11.40 -2.03 -18.57
CA LEU A 449 10.31 -2.46 -19.43
C LEU A 449 9.01 -2.36 -18.63
N LEU A 450 8.10 -1.47 -19.04
CA LEU A 450 6.92 -1.07 -18.28
C LEU A 450 5.62 -1.54 -18.95
N PRO A 451 4.66 -2.09 -18.20
CA PRO A 451 3.30 -2.27 -18.70
C PRO A 451 2.69 -0.91 -19.09
N PRO A 452 1.98 -0.82 -20.23
CA PRO A 452 1.55 0.48 -20.78
C PRO A 452 0.54 1.20 -19.88
N ARG A 453 -0.25 0.46 -19.08
CA ARG A 453 -1.26 1.01 -18.18
C ARG A 453 -0.78 1.15 -16.72
N TYR A 454 0.46 0.70 -16.42
CA TYR A 454 1.06 0.82 -15.10
C TYR A 454 2.46 1.40 -15.20
N VAL A 455 2.54 2.71 -15.29
CA VAL A 455 3.80 3.44 -15.32
C VAL A 455 4.02 4.07 -13.94
N ALA A 456 4.81 3.39 -13.13
CA ALA A 456 5.20 3.86 -11.80
C ALA A 456 6.61 4.46 -11.84
N ASN A 457 6.84 5.51 -11.06
CA ASN A 457 8.09 6.27 -11.07
C ASN A 457 9.15 5.77 -10.08
N PHE A 458 8.95 4.63 -9.45
CA PHE A 458 9.78 4.10 -8.35
C PHE A 458 11.25 3.96 -8.74
N PHE A 459 11.49 3.27 -9.84
CA PHE A 459 12.87 2.97 -10.27
C PHE A 459 13.48 4.12 -11.07
N TRP A 460 12.65 4.98 -11.67
CA TRP A 460 13.11 6.27 -12.18
C TRP A 460 13.66 7.17 -11.06
N LEU A 461 12.97 7.26 -9.90
CA LEU A 461 13.47 7.96 -8.73
C LEU A 461 14.75 7.31 -8.18
N ALA A 462 14.78 5.98 -8.06
CA ALA A 462 15.96 5.25 -7.61
C ALA A 462 17.15 5.49 -8.53
N ALA A 463 16.94 5.49 -9.85
CA ALA A 463 17.96 5.79 -10.83
C ALA A 463 18.48 7.23 -10.72
N ASN A 464 17.58 8.22 -10.57
CA ASN A 464 17.97 9.61 -10.34
C ASN A 464 18.78 9.78 -9.05
N CYS A 465 18.34 9.17 -7.94
CA CYS A 465 19.11 9.17 -6.69
C CYS A 465 20.46 8.47 -6.82
N GLY A 466 20.58 7.52 -7.74
CA GLY A 466 21.81 6.76 -8.03
C GLY A 466 22.75 7.43 -9.03
N GLY A 467 22.31 8.48 -9.73
CA GLY A 467 23.06 9.06 -10.85
C GLY A 467 23.17 8.10 -12.03
N LEU A 468 22.14 7.26 -12.26
CA LEU A 468 22.07 6.28 -13.33
C LEU A 468 21.46 6.90 -14.59
N GLU A 469 21.82 6.38 -15.74
CA GLU A 469 21.18 6.74 -17.00
C GLU A 469 19.91 5.90 -17.20
N TYR A 470 18.75 6.52 -17.06
CA TYR A 470 17.48 5.77 -17.07
C TYR A 470 16.73 5.90 -18.40
N TRP A 471 16.41 4.73 -18.96
CA TRP A 471 15.59 4.54 -20.14
C TRP A 471 14.32 3.77 -19.79
N ALA A 472 13.20 4.12 -20.43
CA ALA A 472 11.94 3.41 -20.28
C ALA A 472 11.40 2.93 -21.64
N VAL A 473 10.92 1.70 -21.66
CA VAL A 473 10.25 1.10 -22.83
C VAL A 473 8.84 0.70 -22.41
N LEU A 474 7.82 1.34 -22.96
CA LEU A 474 6.44 0.96 -22.73
C LEU A 474 6.07 -0.25 -23.58
N GLY A 475 5.41 -1.21 -22.96
CA GLY A 475 4.82 -2.36 -23.64
C GLY A 475 3.74 -1.98 -24.63
N ARG A 476 3.33 -2.94 -25.47
CA ARG A 476 2.21 -2.81 -26.38
C ARG A 476 0.90 -2.71 -25.62
N GLU A 477 0.01 -1.84 -26.05
CA GLU A 477 -1.35 -1.79 -25.52
C GLU A 477 -2.15 -2.97 -26.06
N THR A 478 -2.23 -4.04 -25.30
CA THR A 478 -2.98 -5.25 -25.65
C THR A 478 -4.38 -5.27 -25.05
N LEU A 479 -4.68 -4.33 -24.15
CA LEU A 479 -5.96 -4.20 -23.46
C LEU A 479 -6.63 -2.86 -23.79
N PRO A 480 -7.98 -2.80 -23.80
CA PRO A 480 -8.68 -1.56 -24.08
C PRO A 480 -8.32 -0.48 -23.04
N PRO A 481 -8.41 0.81 -23.43
CA PRO A 481 -8.24 1.92 -22.51
C PRO A 481 -9.20 1.77 -21.31
N LEU A 482 -8.72 2.12 -20.12
CA LEU A 482 -9.56 2.11 -18.93
C LEU A 482 -10.55 3.26 -19.01
N PRO A 483 -11.83 3.04 -18.64
CA PRO A 483 -12.77 4.13 -18.48
C PRO A 483 -12.20 5.17 -17.50
N PRO A 484 -12.38 6.47 -17.76
CA PRO A 484 -11.84 7.53 -16.88
C PRO A 484 -12.25 7.37 -15.42
N ASP A 485 -13.46 6.86 -15.19
CA ASP A 485 -14.09 6.73 -13.87
C ASP A 485 -13.90 5.33 -13.25
N ASP A 486 -13.33 4.36 -13.96
CA ASP A 486 -13.07 3.02 -13.43
C ASP A 486 -11.73 2.97 -12.69
N TRP A 487 -11.72 3.57 -11.52
CA TRP A 487 -10.55 3.57 -10.65
C TRP A 487 -10.25 2.17 -10.05
N ILE A 488 -11.24 1.25 -9.95
CA ILE A 488 -11.00 -0.15 -9.53
C ILE A 488 -10.09 -0.81 -10.55
N ALA A 489 -10.43 -0.71 -11.84
CA ALA A 489 -9.58 -1.23 -12.89
C ALA A 489 -8.19 -0.56 -12.86
N ARG A 490 -8.12 0.75 -12.62
CA ARG A 490 -6.84 1.49 -12.47
C ARG A 490 -5.99 0.97 -11.32
N THR A 491 -6.58 0.67 -10.16
CA THR A 491 -5.83 0.10 -9.03
C THR A 491 -5.35 -1.33 -9.27
N GLN A 492 -5.80 -2.00 -10.31
CA GLN A 492 -5.39 -3.37 -10.66
C GLN A 492 -4.39 -3.45 -11.81
N THR A 493 -4.09 -2.34 -12.49
CA THR A 493 -3.15 -2.29 -13.62
C THR A 493 -1.74 -2.78 -13.27
N TYR A 494 -1.37 -2.74 -11.99
CA TYR A 494 -0.11 -3.32 -11.53
C TYR A 494 -0.01 -4.84 -11.78
N ARG A 495 -1.12 -5.50 -12.16
CA ARG A 495 -1.19 -6.94 -12.51
C ARG A 495 -1.06 -7.19 -14.00
N ASP A 496 -1.14 -6.15 -14.82
CA ASP A 496 -1.17 -6.30 -16.28
C ASP A 496 0.09 -6.98 -16.79
N ASP A 497 -0.10 -7.93 -17.69
CA ASP A 497 0.97 -8.63 -18.36
C ASP A 497 1.76 -7.66 -19.28
N LEU A 498 2.98 -8.01 -19.61
CA LEU A 498 3.90 -7.20 -20.39
C LEU A 498 4.18 -7.88 -21.72
N GLU A 499 4.04 -7.12 -22.81
CA GLU A 499 4.50 -7.48 -24.14
C GLU A 499 5.31 -6.32 -24.71
N ILE A 500 6.56 -6.55 -25.10
CA ILE A 500 7.47 -5.52 -25.61
C ILE A 500 7.60 -5.63 -27.12
N ASP A 501 7.54 -4.49 -27.80
CA ASP A 501 7.88 -4.39 -29.21
C ASP A 501 9.40 -4.56 -29.40
N PRO A 502 9.86 -5.62 -30.12
CA PRO A 502 11.29 -5.86 -30.32
C PRO A 502 11.99 -4.72 -31.07
N ASP A 503 11.30 -4.04 -31.99
CA ASP A 503 11.89 -2.95 -32.76
C ASP A 503 12.08 -1.70 -31.91
N ARG A 504 11.09 -1.39 -31.06
CA ARG A 504 11.20 -0.29 -30.09
C ARG A 504 12.32 -0.56 -29.07
N LEU A 505 12.43 -1.80 -28.59
CA LEU A 505 13.53 -2.17 -27.70
C LEU A 505 14.88 -2.03 -28.39
N ARG A 506 15.01 -2.50 -29.66
CA ARG A 506 16.24 -2.38 -30.45
C ARG A 506 16.64 -0.90 -30.59
N GLU A 507 15.70 -0.04 -31.00
CA GLU A 507 15.98 1.39 -31.13
C GLU A 507 16.39 2.03 -29.80
N THR A 508 15.75 1.61 -28.68
CA THR A 508 16.12 2.11 -27.35
C THR A 508 17.56 1.72 -27.01
N LEU A 509 17.91 0.45 -27.21
CA LEU A 509 19.27 -0.04 -26.94
C LEU A 509 20.31 0.66 -27.82
N ASP A 510 20.02 0.84 -29.13
CA ASP A 510 20.91 1.54 -30.07
C ASP A 510 21.15 2.99 -29.63
N ARG A 511 20.10 3.71 -29.20
CA ARG A 511 20.21 5.10 -28.68
C ARG A 511 20.93 5.16 -27.32
N ALA A 512 20.85 4.12 -26.51
CA ALA A 512 21.56 3.99 -25.26
C ALA A 512 23.03 3.57 -25.44
N GLY A 513 23.47 3.24 -26.65
CA GLY A 513 24.83 2.78 -26.93
C GLY A 513 25.11 1.32 -26.48
N LEU A 514 24.08 0.50 -26.45
CA LEU A 514 24.13 -0.88 -25.95
C LEU A 514 24.06 -1.92 -27.08
#